data_95e09d1005edef682e13cbe70490de57
#
_entry.id   95e09d1005edef682e13cbe70490de57
#
_cell.length_a   1.000
_cell.length_b   1.000
_cell.length_c   1.000
_cell.angle_alpha   90.00
_cell.angle_beta   90.00
_cell.angle_gamma   90.00
#
_symmetry.space_group_name_H-M   'P 1'
#
loop_
_entity.id
_entity.type
_entity.pdbx_description
1 polymer ?
#
loop_
_entity_poly.entity_id
_entity_poly.type
_entity_poly.pdbx_seq_one_letter_code
_entity_poly.pdbx_strand_id
1 'polypeptide(L)'
;MARTEGASRTASGLSALRVETAATVGLPPCRELDGCLGASKVLALTRYGRQGASSRLRFYQLAPGLAAAGISIEILPLLEDAYVRSLHATGRRPAGLVLAGYAARLARLLAHGLPNLLWVEKELLPWLPGWLERLLLSRALRVIVDYDDATFHRYDHHACRLVRSALGGKVARIMAAANAVIAGNEYIAAYARQRGARRVVVQPTVVDPLRYPVRLGEPPPPFRVVWIGSPLTSAYLEMVREPLQRLDSDGPLDILLIGAAKSALTGLPVRHYDWSEAGEAAAIAEGSVGIMPLPDGPWERGKCGYKLIQYMACGLPIVASPVGGNVQLVEPDRNGLLAATADDWYSALALLRREPARGRQLGLAGREKILARYTTDNAVAQLANLFTEIAGG
;
A
#
# COMPACT_ATOMS: atom_id res chain seq x y z
N MET A 1 -69.27 -21.94 41.51
CA MET A 1 -68.93 -23.36 41.71
C MET A 1 -67.76 -23.69 40.77
N ALA A 2 -66.65 -23.78 41.40
CA ALA A 2 -65.74 -24.91 41.48
C ALA A 2 -64.88 -25.07 40.22
N ARG A 3 -63.66 -24.74 40.41
CA ARG A 3 -62.39 -25.53 40.65
C ARG A 3 -61.75 -25.87 39.31
N THR A 4 -60.57 -25.43 39.17
CA THR A 4 -59.17 -25.75 39.60
C THR A 4 -58.42 -26.62 38.60
N GLU A 5 -57.21 -26.25 38.48
CA GLU A 5 -55.98 -27.07 38.18
C GLU A 5 -55.75 -27.34 36.67
N GLY A 6 -54.57 -27.21 36.15
CA GLY A 6 -53.25 -27.00 36.72
C GLY A 6 -52.21 -27.42 35.69
N ALA A 7 -51.06 -26.96 35.93
CA ALA A 7 -49.76 -27.49 35.44
C ALA A 7 -49.39 -27.32 33.97
N SER A 8 -48.40 -26.50 33.67
CA SER A 8 -46.96 -26.70 33.79
C SER A 8 -46.34 -27.58 32.73
N ARG A 9 -45.22 -27.03 32.21
CA ARG A 9 -44.14 -27.67 31.40
C ARG A 9 -44.29 -27.44 29.90
N THR A 10 -43.27 -26.97 29.19
CA THR A 10 -41.84 -27.01 29.42
C THR A 10 -41.17 -26.02 28.48
N ALA A 11 -40.25 -25.28 28.99
CA ALA A 11 -39.23 -24.64 28.22
C ALA A 11 -38.28 -25.72 27.68
N SER A 12 -37.88 -25.60 26.47
CA SER A 12 -36.55 -26.01 26.05
C SER A 12 -36.41 -25.93 24.54
N GLY A 13 -35.32 -25.34 24.13
CA GLY A 13 -34.69 -25.60 22.88
C GLY A 13 -34.11 -24.41 22.15
N LEU A 14 -33.49 -23.46 22.84
CA LEU A 14 -32.47 -22.63 22.20
C LEU A 14 -31.16 -23.42 22.20
N SER A 15 -30.96 -24.18 21.15
CA SER A 15 -29.70 -24.85 20.83
C SER A 15 -28.68 -23.78 20.49
N ALA A 16 -27.75 -23.56 21.41
CA ALA A 16 -26.55 -22.79 21.18
C ALA A 16 -25.72 -23.48 20.09
N LEU A 17 -25.69 -22.90 18.89
CA LEU A 17 -24.70 -23.22 17.88
C LEU A 17 -23.31 -22.85 18.44
N ARG A 18 -22.60 -23.86 18.97
CA ARG A 18 -21.16 -23.77 19.20
C ARG A 18 -20.52 -23.53 17.83
N VAL A 19 -19.93 -22.32 17.68
CA VAL A 19 -18.96 -22.07 16.64
C VAL A 19 -17.73 -22.88 17.03
N GLU A 20 -17.53 -24.01 16.35
CA GLU A 20 -16.24 -24.70 16.39
C GLU A 20 -15.20 -23.74 15.79
N THR A 21 -14.30 -23.31 16.64
CA THR A 21 -13.07 -22.59 16.24
C THR A 21 -12.28 -23.49 15.33
N ALA A 22 -12.23 -23.11 14.05
CA ALA A 22 -11.37 -23.73 13.06
C ALA A 22 -9.94 -23.79 13.59
N ALA A 23 -9.36 -24.97 13.51
CA ALA A 23 -8.03 -25.31 13.96
C ALA A 23 -7.02 -24.26 13.49
N THR A 24 -6.34 -23.67 14.45
CA THR A 24 -5.12 -22.89 14.28
C THR A 24 -4.13 -23.79 13.53
N VAL A 25 -3.89 -23.50 12.26
CA VAL A 25 -2.72 -24.05 11.55
C VAL A 25 -1.52 -23.50 12.29
N GLY A 26 -0.90 -24.35 13.12
CA GLY A 26 0.26 -24.01 13.90
C GLY A 26 1.40 -23.55 13.00
N LEU A 27 1.74 -22.28 13.09
CA LEU A 27 3.05 -21.82 12.68
C LEU A 27 4.07 -22.62 13.51
N PRO A 28 5.16 -23.13 12.90
CA PRO A 28 6.20 -23.79 13.66
C PRO A 28 6.69 -22.85 14.76
N PRO A 29 6.93 -23.32 16.00
CA PRO A 29 7.43 -22.48 17.06
C PRO A 29 8.74 -21.84 16.61
N CYS A 30 8.85 -20.52 16.81
CA CYS A 30 10.14 -19.85 16.72
C CYS A 30 11.14 -20.69 17.50
N ARG A 31 12.12 -21.30 16.83
CA ARG A 31 13.26 -21.90 17.53
C ARG A 31 13.82 -20.82 18.41
N GLU A 32 13.89 -21.11 19.70
CA GLU A 32 14.65 -20.38 20.67
C GLU A 32 16.08 -20.21 20.13
N LEU A 33 16.34 -19.05 19.56
CA LEU A 33 17.69 -18.58 19.25
C LEU A 33 18.18 -17.85 20.51
N ASP A 34 18.33 -18.61 21.60
CA ASP A 34 19.15 -18.21 22.72
C ASP A 34 20.61 -18.28 22.27
N GLY A 35 21.17 -17.14 21.95
CA GLY A 35 22.60 -17.00 21.69
C GLY A 35 22.93 -15.86 20.74
N CYS A 36 23.25 -14.66 21.27
CA CYS A 36 24.08 -13.64 20.66
C CYS A 36 23.58 -12.99 19.34
N LEU A 37 22.52 -12.17 19.45
CA LEU A 37 22.44 -10.99 18.61
C LEU A 37 22.13 -9.81 19.53
N GLY A 38 23.16 -9.05 19.89
CA GLY A 38 22.94 -7.67 20.35
C GLY A 38 21.99 -7.02 19.34
N ALA A 39 20.90 -6.39 19.82
CA ALA A 39 19.81 -5.86 19.00
C ALA A 39 20.35 -5.25 17.70
N SER A 40 20.05 -5.87 16.56
CA SER A 40 20.56 -5.41 15.28
C SER A 40 20.01 -4.02 15.02
N LYS A 41 20.87 -3.01 15.08
CA LYS A 41 20.52 -1.62 14.86
C LYS A 41 20.41 -1.39 13.36
N VAL A 42 19.20 -1.09 12.87
CA VAL A 42 18.91 -0.73 11.49
C VAL A 42 18.69 0.78 11.42
N LEU A 43 19.40 1.47 10.55
CA LEU A 43 19.13 2.87 10.21
C LEU A 43 18.27 2.91 8.95
N ALA A 44 17.02 3.29 9.11
CA ALA A 44 16.08 3.49 8.01
C ALA A 44 16.14 4.94 7.52
N LEU A 45 16.54 5.12 6.27
CA LEU A 45 16.66 6.42 5.63
C LEU A 45 15.46 6.64 4.72
N THR A 46 14.42 7.28 5.24
CA THR A 46 13.19 7.52 4.50
C THR A 46 13.23 8.82 3.70
N ARG A 47 12.37 8.91 2.68
CA ARG A 47 12.24 10.12 1.87
C ARG A 47 11.47 11.20 2.60
N TYR A 48 10.41 10.82 3.33
CA TYR A 48 9.54 11.71 4.06
C TYR A 48 9.39 11.26 5.51
N GLY A 49 8.86 12.16 6.35
CA GLY A 49 8.33 11.82 7.66
C GLY A 49 7.05 10.98 7.55
N ARG A 50 6.33 10.85 8.66
CA ARG A 50 5.13 10.01 8.77
C ARG A 50 3.99 10.46 7.85
N GLN A 51 3.92 11.73 7.45
CA GLN A 51 2.90 12.23 6.54
C GLN A 51 3.12 11.81 5.07
N GLY A 52 4.31 11.32 4.71
CA GLY A 52 4.57 10.74 3.40
C GLY A 52 4.03 9.31 3.29
N ALA A 53 3.12 9.05 2.34
CA ALA A 53 2.44 7.76 2.23
C ALA A 53 3.41 6.57 2.11
N SER A 54 4.38 6.61 1.19
CA SER A 54 5.36 5.51 1.03
C SER A 54 6.16 5.29 2.31
N SER A 55 6.72 6.36 2.90
CA SER A 55 7.51 6.27 4.13
C SER A 55 6.66 5.72 5.28
N ARG A 56 5.41 6.21 5.46
CA ARG A 56 4.48 5.73 6.48
C ARG A 56 4.20 4.25 6.35
N LEU A 57 3.83 3.79 5.15
CA LEU A 57 3.36 2.43 4.90
C LEU A 57 4.48 1.39 4.84
N ARG A 58 5.67 1.80 4.39
CA ARG A 58 6.80 0.89 4.22
C ARG A 58 7.73 0.83 5.44
N PHE A 59 7.77 1.89 6.25
CA PHE A 59 8.72 2.02 7.35
C PHE A 59 8.02 2.26 8.70
N TYR A 60 7.31 3.39 8.85
CA TYR A 60 6.76 3.77 10.14
C TYR A 60 5.71 2.78 10.68
N GLN A 61 4.85 2.22 9.85
CA GLN A 61 3.85 1.25 10.32
C GLN A 61 4.46 -0.12 10.67
N LEU A 62 5.62 -0.47 10.11
CA LEU A 62 6.28 -1.75 10.35
C LEU A 62 7.27 -1.70 11.53
N ALA A 63 7.74 -0.50 11.90
CA ALA A 63 8.74 -0.32 12.95
C ALA A 63 8.32 -0.91 14.31
N PRO A 64 7.08 -0.77 14.81
CA PRO A 64 6.67 -1.40 16.07
C PRO A 64 6.76 -2.93 16.05
N GLY A 65 6.30 -3.56 14.96
CA GLY A 65 6.37 -5.02 14.80
C GLY A 65 7.80 -5.52 14.70
N LEU A 66 8.66 -4.81 13.97
CA LEU A 66 10.09 -5.13 13.86
C LEU A 66 10.80 -4.97 15.20
N ALA A 67 10.45 -3.94 15.99
CA ALA A 67 10.97 -3.78 17.35
C ALA A 67 10.55 -4.95 18.27
N ALA A 68 9.29 -5.40 18.17
CA ALA A 68 8.80 -6.58 18.88
C ALA A 68 9.52 -7.88 18.44
N ALA A 69 10.00 -7.93 17.19
CA ALA A 69 10.84 -9.01 16.67
C ALA A 69 12.34 -8.86 17.03
N GLY A 70 12.71 -7.93 17.93
CA GLY A 70 14.09 -7.74 18.39
C GLY A 70 14.97 -6.87 17.46
N ILE A 71 14.39 -6.20 16.46
CA ILE A 71 15.13 -5.35 15.52
C ILE A 71 14.89 -3.87 15.88
N SER A 72 15.93 -3.21 16.38
CA SER A 72 15.87 -1.78 16.70
C SER A 72 16.02 -0.94 15.44
N ILE A 73 15.03 -0.09 15.12
CA ILE A 73 15.03 0.75 13.92
C ILE A 73 15.05 2.23 14.31
N GLU A 74 16.06 2.93 13.84
CA GLU A 74 16.11 4.40 13.86
C GLU A 74 15.66 4.92 12.49
N ILE A 75 14.59 5.74 12.44
CA ILE A 75 14.07 6.29 11.17
C ILE A 75 14.48 7.75 11.04
N LEU A 76 15.19 8.08 9.95
CA LEU A 76 15.62 9.43 9.62
C LEU A 76 15.04 9.85 8.26
N PRO A 77 14.07 10.76 8.22
CA PRO A 77 13.52 11.29 6.97
C PRO A 77 14.52 12.28 6.30
N LEU A 78 14.51 12.32 4.96
CA LEU A 78 15.18 13.38 4.20
C LEU A 78 14.40 14.70 4.27
N LEU A 79 13.08 14.59 4.16
CA LEU A 79 12.15 15.71 4.18
C LEU A 79 11.13 15.47 5.30
N GLU A 80 11.18 16.33 6.30
CA GLU A 80 10.32 16.26 7.47
C GLU A 80 8.85 16.54 7.14
N ASP A 81 7.94 16.23 8.06
CA ASP A 81 6.50 16.46 7.90
C ASP A 81 6.13 17.93 7.62
N ALA A 82 6.96 18.88 8.06
CA ALA A 82 6.81 20.30 7.72
C ALA A 82 6.87 20.55 6.21
N TYR A 83 7.73 19.81 5.49
CA TYR A 83 7.80 19.88 4.03
C TYR A 83 6.51 19.36 3.39
N VAL A 84 5.99 18.22 3.85
CA VAL A 84 4.76 17.59 3.30
C VAL A 84 3.57 18.51 3.54
N ARG A 85 3.43 19.07 4.76
CA ARG A 85 2.38 20.07 5.07
C ARG A 85 2.45 21.29 4.17
N SER A 86 3.64 21.87 3.99
CA SER A 86 3.83 23.02 3.12
C SER A 86 3.48 22.71 1.66
N LEU A 87 3.88 21.55 1.17
CA LEU A 87 3.57 21.11 -0.19
C LEU A 87 2.05 20.96 -0.41
N HIS A 88 1.33 20.38 0.56
CA HIS A 88 -0.12 20.21 0.46
C HIS A 88 -0.86 21.56 0.56
N ALA A 89 -0.41 22.46 1.43
CA ALA A 89 -1.05 23.76 1.64
C ALA A 89 -0.83 24.74 0.46
N THR A 90 0.34 24.71 -0.15
CA THR A 90 0.75 25.73 -1.14
C THR A 90 0.90 25.18 -2.57
N GLY A 91 0.96 23.87 -2.74
CA GLY A 91 1.32 23.21 -4.00
C GLY A 91 2.79 23.44 -4.42
N ARG A 92 3.57 24.20 -3.64
CA ARG A 92 4.96 24.56 -3.96
C ARG A 92 5.95 23.76 -3.12
N ARG A 93 7.13 23.49 -3.70
CA ARG A 93 8.23 22.81 -3.02
C ARG A 93 9.09 23.84 -2.30
N PRO A 94 9.12 23.90 -0.95
CA PRO A 94 9.91 24.88 -0.21
C PRO A 94 11.41 24.54 -0.30
N ALA A 95 12.16 25.29 -1.13
CA ALA A 95 13.57 25.03 -1.41
C ALA A 95 14.45 25.03 -0.14
N GLY A 96 14.15 25.93 0.80
CA GLY A 96 14.90 26.00 2.07
C GLY A 96 14.78 24.71 2.89
N LEU A 97 13.59 24.13 2.98
CA LEU A 97 13.39 22.85 3.68
C LEU A 97 14.07 21.68 2.93
N VAL A 98 14.10 21.73 1.61
CA VAL A 98 14.83 20.72 0.81
C VAL A 98 16.32 20.81 1.11
N LEU A 99 16.93 21.99 1.00
CA LEU A 99 18.36 22.19 1.27
C LEU A 99 18.74 21.80 2.70
N ALA A 100 17.93 22.21 3.68
CA ALA A 100 18.15 21.84 5.08
C ALA A 100 18.10 20.30 5.29
N GLY A 101 17.14 19.62 4.66
CA GLY A 101 17.03 18.16 4.73
C GLY A 101 18.25 17.45 4.13
N TYR A 102 18.74 17.90 2.97
CA TYR A 102 19.97 17.35 2.37
C TYR A 102 21.20 17.60 3.24
N ALA A 103 21.36 18.82 3.77
CA ALA A 103 22.48 19.15 4.66
C ALA A 103 22.46 18.32 5.94
N ALA A 104 21.28 18.18 6.58
CA ALA A 104 21.12 17.37 7.78
C ALA A 104 21.44 15.89 7.53
N ARG A 105 20.94 15.33 6.40
CA ARG A 105 21.24 13.93 6.02
C ARG A 105 22.73 13.71 5.78
N LEU A 106 23.39 14.61 5.04
CA LEU A 106 24.84 14.54 4.80
C LEU A 106 25.63 14.65 6.11
N ALA A 107 25.30 15.62 6.96
CA ALA A 107 25.94 15.80 8.26
C ALA A 107 25.81 14.53 9.11
N ARG A 108 24.60 13.91 9.17
CA ARG A 108 24.37 12.67 9.94
C ARG A 108 25.20 11.51 9.40
N LEU A 109 25.27 11.36 8.06
CA LEU A 109 26.02 10.26 7.42
C LEU A 109 27.55 10.44 7.56
N LEU A 110 28.03 11.68 7.71
CA LEU A 110 29.46 11.97 7.82
C LEU A 110 29.94 12.01 9.26
N ALA A 111 29.14 12.55 10.19
CA ALA A 111 29.54 12.81 11.57
C ALA A 111 29.46 11.58 12.49
N HIS A 112 28.61 10.59 12.19
CA HIS A 112 28.41 9.42 13.03
C HIS A 112 28.78 8.16 12.26
N GLY A 113 29.35 7.17 12.93
CA GLY A 113 29.53 5.84 12.35
C GLY A 113 28.20 5.32 11.80
N LEU A 114 28.22 4.71 10.61
CA LEU A 114 27.03 4.05 10.06
C LEU A 114 26.80 2.74 10.82
N PRO A 115 25.54 2.40 11.12
CA PRO A 115 25.22 1.10 11.70
C PRO A 115 25.52 -0.03 10.71
N ASN A 116 25.50 -1.26 11.19
CA ASN A 116 25.80 -2.45 10.38
C ASN A 116 24.84 -2.61 9.20
N LEU A 117 23.60 -2.11 9.30
CA LEU A 117 22.58 -2.23 8.28
C LEU A 117 21.88 -0.89 8.01
N LEU A 118 21.89 -0.48 6.73
CA LEU A 118 21.08 0.63 6.22
C LEU A 118 19.87 0.08 5.45
N TRP A 119 18.70 0.64 5.74
CA TRP A 119 17.47 0.40 4.97
C TRP A 119 17.01 1.71 4.33
N VAL A 120 17.17 1.82 3.01
CA VAL A 120 17.01 3.07 2.27
C VAL A 120 15.74 3.05 1.44
N GLU A 121 14.86 4.04 1.65
CA GLU A 121 13.69 4.25 0.79
C GLU A 121 14.13 4.88 -0.53
N LYS A 122 14.06 4.07 -1.61
CA LYS A 122 14.32 4.47 -3.01
C LYS A 122 15.74 4.96 -3.23
N GLU A 123 16.05 6.15 -2.75
CA GLU A 123 17.30 6.86 -3.01
C GLU A 123 17.75 7.60 -1.76
N LEU A 124 19.05 7.58 -1.52
CA LEU A 124 19.66 8.33 -0.42
C LEU A 124 19.55 9.84 -0.63
N LEU A 125 19.92 10.28 -1.84
CA LEU A 125 19.96 11.68 -2.25
C LEU A 125 19.28 11.83 -3.64
N PRO A 126 17.95 11.96 -3.72
CA PRO A 126 17.23 12.17 -4.98
C PRO A 126 17.80 13.34 -5.80
N TRP A 127 17.82 13.22 -7.13
CA TRP A 127 18.31 14.22 -8.06
C TRP A 127 19.82 14.52 -8.02
N LEU A 128 20.58 13.93 -7.09
CA LEU A 128 22.03 14.01 -7.11
C LEU A 128 22.66 12.85 -7.89
N PRO A 129 23.88 13.01 -8.42
CA PRO A 129 24.55 11.97 -9.19
C PRO A 129 24.75 10.68 -8.40
N GLY A 130 24.54 9.52 -9.06
CA GLY A 130 24.61 8.21 -8.43
C GLY A 130 25.98 7.83 -7.87
N TRP A 131 27.09 8.42 -8.37
CA TRP A 131 28.40 8.19 -7.82
C TRP A 131 28.54 8.70 -6.38
N LEU A 132 27.88 9.84 -6.05
CA LEU A 132 27.90 10.38 -4.69
C LEU A 132 27.16 9.44 -3.71
N GLU A 133 26.01 8.92 -4.10
CA GLU A 133 25.29 7.93 -3.28
C GLU A 133 26.11 6.66 -3.08
N ARG A 134 26.75 6.17 -4.13
CA ARG A 134 27.63 4.99 -4.02
C ARG A 134 28.79 5.21 -3.05
N LEU A 135 29.41 6.39 -3.09
CA LEU A 135 30.48 6.77 -2.16
C LEU A 135 29.99 6.79 -0.70
N LEU A 136 28.79 7.30 -0.48
CA LEU A 136 28.20 7.31 0.87
C LEU A 136 27.77 5.91 1.33
N LEU A 137 27.13 5.15 0.45
CA LEU A 137 26.64 3.79 0.76
C LEU A 137 27.80 2.79 0.93
N SER A 138 28.95 2.98 0.25
CA SER A 138 30.12 2.11 0.43
C SER A 138 30.74 2.18 1.83
N ARG A 139 30.36 3.17 2.64
CA ARG A 139 30.79 3.28 4.05
C ARG A 139 29.95 2.40 4.99
N ALA A 140 28.76 1.95 4.55
CA ALA A 140 27.93 1.04 5.31
C ALA A 140 28.36 -0.42 5.04
N LEU A 141 28.31 -1.26 6.06
CA LEU A 141 28.62 -2.69 5.90
C LEU A 141 27.57 -3.39 5.05
N ARG A 142 26.31 -3.09 5.25
CA ARG A 142 25.16 -3.70 4.53
C ARG A 142 24.14 -2.64 4.16
N VAL A 143 23.61 -2.76 2.95
CA VAL A 143 22.61 -1.84 2.39
C VAL A 143 21.45 -2.61 1.79
N ILE A 144 20.25 -2.29 2.25
CA ILE A 144 18.98 -2.75 1.64
C ILE A 144 18.27 -1.52 1.08
N VAL A 145 17.78 -1.60 -0.15
CA VAL A 145 17.02 -0.53 -0.81
C VAL A 145 15.57 -0.98 -1.07
N ASP A 146 14.61 -0.10 -0.83
CA ASP A 146 13.18 -0.42 -0.88
C ASP A 146 12.46 0.47 -1.91
N TYR A 147 11.75 -0.16 -2.85
CA TYR A 147 11.05 0.51 -3.94
C TYR A 147 9.58 0.06 -4.02
N ASP A 148 8.66 0.98 -3.76
CA ASP A 148 7.22 0.77 -3.92
C ASP A 148 6.65 1.39 -5.20
N ASP A 149 7.45 2.13 -5.95
CA ASP A 149 7.14 2.73 -7.25
C ASP A 149 8.31 2.53 -8.22
N ALA A 150 8.04 2.58 -9.53
CA ALA A 150 9.05 2.53 -10.60
C ALA A 150 9.87 3.84 -10.67
N THR A 151 10.54 4.20 -9.57
CA THR A 151 11.28 5.47 -9.41
C THR A 151 12.35 5.68 -10.49
N PHE A 152 12.89 4.59 -11.08
CA PHE A 152 13.81 4.64 -12.20
C PHE A 152 13.24 5.35 -13.42
N HIS A 153 11.94 5.26 -13.67
CA HIS A 153 11.27 5.96 -14.78
C HIS A 153 11.16 7.47 -14.58
N ARG A 154 11.41 7.98 -13.38
CA ARG A 154 11.56 9.42 -13.16
C ARG A 154 12.77 9.99 -13.90
N TYR A 155 13.81 9.18 -14.09
CA TYR A 155 15.08 9.58 -14.68
C TYR A 155 15.24 9.10 -16.12
N ASP A 156 14.99 7.81 -16.40
CA ASP A 156 15.21 7.24 -17.73
C ASP A 156 14.18 7.70 -18.77
N HIS A 157 12.95 8.06 -18.33
CA HIS A 157 11.89 8.64 -19.17
C HIS A 157 11.74 10.16 -18.97
N HIS A 158 12.69 10.83 -18.32
CA HIS A 158 12.60 12.26 -18.10
C HIS A 158 12.62 13.05 -19.41
N ALA A 159 11.81 14.13 -19.53
CA ALA A 159 11.72 14.94 -20.76
C ALA A 159 13.10 15.55 -21.15
N CYS A 160 13.88 15.99 -20.18
CA CYS A 160 15.21 16.58 -20.43
C CYS A 160 16.26 15.48 -20.71
N ARG A 161 16.91 15.55 -21.87
CA ARG A 161 17.98 14.60 -22.28
C ARG A 161 19.17 14.57 -21.33
N LEU A 162 19.56 15.71 -20.76
CA LEU A 162 20.68 15.79 -19.79
C LEU A 162 20.36 14.99 -18.52
N VAL A 163 19.13 15.07 -18.02
CA VAL A 163 18.68 14.28 -16.88
C VAL A 163 18.74 12.79 -17.20
N ARG A 164 18.24 12.38 -18.40
CA ARG A 164 18.32 10.98 -18.82
C ARG A 164 19.75 10.48 -18.91
N SER A 165 20.66 11.27 -19.49
CA SER A 165 22.07 10.93 -19.61
C SER A 165 22.77 10.83 -18.26
N ALA A 166 22.57 11.80 -17.37
CA ALA A 166 23.26 11.87 -16.07
C ALA A 166 22.69 10.92 -15.02
N LEU A 167 21.35 10.79 -14.97
CA LEU A 167 20.64 10.11 -13.90
C LEU A 167 19.87 8.85 -14.34
N GLY A 168 19.66 8.63 -15.66
CA GLY A 168 18.85 7.52 -16.16
C GLY A 168 19.30 6.13 -15.65
N GLY A 169 20.60 5.90 -15.49
CA GLY A 169 21.14 4.66 -14.92
C GLY A 169 21.36 4.68 -13.40
N LYS A 170 20.97 5.75 -12.69
CA LYS A 170 21.26 5.91 -11.26
C LYS A 170 20.65 4.80 -10.41
N VAL A 171 19.33 4.62 -10.52
CA VAL A 171 18.60 3.63 -9.71
C VAL A 171 19.07 2.20 -9.98
N ALA A 172 19.33 1.86 -11.25
CA ALA A 172 19.89 0.56 -11.62
C ALA A 172 21.24 0.28 -10.92
N ARG A 173 22.13 1.27 -10.90
CA ARG A 173 23.43 1.15 -10.21
C ARG A 173 23.29 1.02 -8.69
N ILE A 174 22.32 1.69 -8.08
CA ILE A 174 22.03 1.56 -6.64
C ILE A 174 21.51 0.16 -6.35
N MET A 175 20.54 -0.34 -7.12
CA MET A 175 19.98 -1.69 -6.96
C MET A 175 21.05 -2.77 -7.12
N ALA A 176 21.94 -2.65 -8.12
CA ALA A 176 23.03 -3.59 -8.34
C ALA A 176 24.11 -3.58 -7.23
N ALA A 177 24.33 -2.44 -6.59
CA ALA A 177 25.31 -2.27 -5.52
C ALA A 177 24.78 -2.69 -4.15
N ALA A 178 23.47 -2.70 -3.95
CA ALA A 178 22.83 -3.07 -2.67
C ALA A 178 22.99 -4.57 -2.37
N ASN A 179 23.04 -4.92 -1.07
CA ASN A 179 23.01 -6.30 -0.63
C ASN A 179 21.67 -6.97 -0.90
N ALA A 180 20.57 -6.22 -0.77
CA ALA A 180 19.25 -6.66 -1.17
C ALA A 180 18.40 -5.51 -1.69
N VAL A 181 17.44 -5.83 -2.57
CA VAL A 181 16.40 -4.94 -3.07
C VAL A 181 15.05 -5.47 -2.63
N ILE A 182 14.29 -4.64 -1.92
CA ILE A 182 12.89 -4.88 -1.63
C ILE A 182 12.07 -4.19 -2.73
N ALA A 183 11.28 -4.97 -3.44
CA ALA A 183 10.44 -4.51 -4.55
C ALA A 183 8.96 -4.64 -4.19
N GLY A 184 8.19 -3.59 -4.39
CA GLY A 184 6.77 -3.58 -4.05
C GLY A 184 5.89 -4.43 -4.98
N ASN A 185 6.40 -4.78 -6.17
CA ASN A 185 5.73 -5.66 -7.14
C ASN A 185 6.74 -6.35 -8.07
N GLU A 186 6.26 -7.31 -8.89
CA GLU A 186 7.12 -8.05 -9.81
C GLU A 186 7.70 -7.21 -10.95
N TYR A 187 7.07 -6.13 -11.37
CA TYR A 187 7.62 -5.23 -12.39
C TYR A 187 8.94 -4.59 -11.90
N ILE A 188 8.92 -4.08 -10.65
CA ILE A 188 10.10 -3.51 -10.01
C ILE A 188 11.15 -4.60 -9.75
N ALA A 189 10.73 -5.78 -9.30
CA ALA A 189 11.60 -6.91 -9.04
C ALA A 189 12.30 -7.41 -10.31
N ALA A 190 11.57 -7.52 -11.42
CA ALA A 190 12.13 -7.89 -12.72
C ALA A 190 13.17 -6.88 -13.19
N TYR A 191 12.86 -5.57 -13.07
CA TYR A 191 13.84 -4.52 -13.36
C TYR A 191 15.11 -4.66 -12.52
N ALA A 192 14.98 -4.86 -11.20
CA ALA A 192 16.13 -5.02 -10.32
C ALA A 192 17.00 -6.22 -10.70
N ARG A 193 16.38 -7.39 -10.97
CA ARG A 193 17.08 -8.60 -11.41
C ARG A 193 17.83 -8.39 -12.73
N GLN A 194 17.17 -7.77 -13.73
CA GLN A 194 17.76 -7.44 -15.02
C GLN A 194 18.95 -6.47 -14.91
N ARG A 195 18.95 -5.63 -13.88
CA ARG A 195 20.04 -4.68 -13.60
C ARG A 195 21.13 -5.22 -12.68
N GLY A 196 21.11 -6.52 -12.37
CA GLY A 196 22.17 -7.20 -11.63
C GLY A 196 22.06 -7.10 -10.10
N ALA A 197 20.86 -6.84 -9.57
CA ALA A 197 20.64 -6.91 -8.12
C ALA A 197 20.91 -8.35 -7.60
N ARG A 198 21.70 -8.47 -6.53
CA ARG A 198 22.16 -9.75 -5.98
C ARG A 198 21.04 -10.54 -5.31
N ARG A 199 20.23 -9.86 -4.53
CA ARG A 199 19.09 -10.41 -3.80
C ARG A 199 17.88 -9.52 -4.04
N VAL A 200 16.77 -10.08 -4.51
CA VAL A 200 15.53 -9.34 -4.73
C VAL A 200 14.40 -10.05 -4.01
N VAL A 201 13.71 -9.32 -3.14
CA VAL A 201 12.55 -9.78 -2.37
C VAL A 201 11.33 -8.96 -2.79
N VAL A 202 10.24 -9.63 -3.14
CA VAL A 202 8.97 -8.95 -3.40
C VAL A 202 8.24 -8.81 -2.08
N GLN A 203 8.11 -7.57 -1.62
CA GLN A 203 7.35 -7.20 -0.44
C GLN A 203 6.32 -6.15 -0.84
N PRO A 204 5.06 -6.52 -1.05
CA PRO A 204 3.99 -5.57 -1.35
C PRO A 204 3.79 -4.57 -0.20
N THR A 205 3.12 -3.47 -0.48
CA THR A 205 2.58 -2.62 0.58
C THR A 205 1.46 -3.38 1.29
N VAL A 206 1.40 -3.27 2.62
CA VAL A 206 0.52 -4.07 3.47
C VAL A 206 -0.36 -3.18 4.34
N VAL A 207 -1.37 -3.78 4.95
CA VAL A 207 -2.29 -3.12 5.89
C VAL A 207 -2.28 -3.81 7.25
N ASP A 208 -2.61 -3.06 8.28
CA ASP A 208 -3.07 -3.63 9.55
C ASP A 208 -4.56 -3.94 9.43
N PRO A 209 -4.97 -5.22 9.38
CA PRO A 209 -6.36 -5.59 9.17
C PRO A 209 -7.31 -5.09 10.26
N LEU A 210 -6.81 -4.85 11.47
CA LEU A 210 -7.61 -4.37 12.60
C LEU A 210 -8.12 -2.95 12.38
N ARG A 211 -7.46 -2.18 11.52
CA ARG A 211 -7.87 -0.81 11.16
C ARG A 211 -9.01 -0.75 10.15
N TYR A 212 -9.32 -1.87 9.46
CA TYR A 212 -10.26 -1.90 8.35
C TYR A 212 -11.55 -2.63 8.74
N PRO A 213 -12.64 -1.88 9.02
CA PRO A 213 -13.92 -2.47 9.38
C PRO A 213 -14.52 -3.21 8.19
N VAL A 214 -15.16 -4.34 8.46
CA VAL A 214 -15.84 -5.16 7.46
C VAL A 214 -17.33 -4.94 7.54
N ARG A 215 -17.95 -4.69 6.40
CA ARG A 215 -19.41 -4.72 6.32
C ARG A 215 -19.88 -6.15 6.10
N LEU A 216 -20.69 -6.65 7.02
CA LEU A 216 -21.24 -8.01 6.95
C LEU A 216 -22.55 -8.09 6.14
N GLY A 217 -23.26 -6.97 5.98
CA GLY A 217 -24.53 -6.87 5.22
C GLY A 217 -24.36 -6.29 3.82
N GLU A 218 -25.47 -6.24 3.09
CA GLU A 218 -25.51 -5.55 1.80
C GLU A 218 -25.34 -4.03 1.99
N PRO A 219 -24.67 -3.37 1.03
CA PRO A 219 -24.54 -1.92 1.08
C PRO A 219 -25.93 -1.26 0.93
N PRO A 220 -26.25 -0.25 1.75
CA PRO A 220 -27.50 0.48 1.58
C PRO A 220 -27.48 1.29 0.27
N PRO A 221 -28.65 1.52 -0.35
CA PRO A 221 -28.73 2.41 -1.49
C PRO A 221 -28.37 3.87 -1.10
N PRO A 222 -27.91 4.70 -2.04
CA PRO A 222 -27.61 4.37 -3.45
C PRO A 222 -26.34 3.53 -3.60
N PHE A 223 -26.16 2.91 -4.79
CA PHE A 223 -24.91 2.22 -5.13
C PHE A 223 -23.74 3.19 -5.07
N ARG A 224 -22.74 2.89 -4.21
CA ARG A 224 -21.64 3.82 -3.93
C ARG A 224 -20.32 3.32 -4.48
N VAL A 225 -19.78 4.07 -5.44
CA VAL A 225 -18.43 3.85 -5.98
C VAL A 225 -17.42 4.64 -5.15
N VAL A 226 -16.40 3.95 -4.61
CA VAL A 226 -15.36 4.58 -3.79
C VAL A 226 -14.02 4.61 -4.51
N TRP A 227 -13.38 5.77 -4.44
CA TRP A 227 -11.98 5.93 -4.83
C TRP A 227 -11.21 6.69 -3.74
N ILE A 228 -9.99 6.20 -3.42
CA ILE A 228 -9.06 6.88 -2.51
C ILE A 228 -7.75 7.20 -3.25
N GLY A 229 -7.17 8.36 -2.99
CA GLY A 229 -5.88 8.73 -3.55
C GLY A 229 -5.46 10.15 -3.23
N SER A 230 -4.54 10.68 -4.03
CA SER A 230 -4.08 12.06 -3.91
C SER A 230 -4.65 12.92 -5.05
N PRO A 231 -4.63 14.27 -4.90
CA PRO A 231 -5.06 15.17 -5.98
C PRO A 231 -4.35 14.91 -7.31
N LEU A 232 -3.06 14.52 -7.28
CA LEU A 232 -2.30 14.22 -8.51
C LEU A 232 -2.81 12.95 -9.22
N THR A 233 -3.22 11.94 -8.46
CA THR A 233 -3.68 10.66 -9.04
C THR A 233 -5.16 10.67 -9.38
N SER A 234 -5.92 11.70 -8.96
CA SER A 234 -7.33 11.85 -9.33
C SER A 234 -7.54 12.09 -10.84
N ALA A 235 -6.50 12.50 -11.57
CA ALA A 235 -6.56 12.60 -13.03
C ALA A 235 -6.88 11.26 -13.72
N TYR A 236 -6.53 10.13 -13.11
CA TYR A 236 -6.86 8.80 -13.64
C TYR A 236 -8.35 8.50 -13.62
N LEU A 237 -9.16 9.21 -12.80
CA LEU A 237 -10.60 9.05 -12.75
C LEU A 237 -11.30 9.44 -14.06
N GLU A 238 -10.65 10.26 -14.90
CA GLU A 238 -11.23 10.63 -16.23
C GLU A 238 -11.40 9.41 -17.14
N MET A 239 -10.63 8.33 -16.93
CA MET A 239 -10.77 7.08 -17.68
C MET A 239 -12.12 6.39 -17.44
N VAL A 240 -12.73 6.65 -16.32
CA VAL A 240 -14.02 6.03 -15.92
C VAL A 240 -15.18 7.03 -15.92
N ARG A 241 -14.97 8.26 -16.41
CA ARG A 241 -16.03 9.29 -16.47
C ARG A 241 -17.24 8.81 -17.25
N GLU A 242 -17.02 8.36 -18.48
CA GLU A 242 -18.11 7.90 -19.36
C GLU A 242 -18.85 6.69 -18.78
N PRO A 243 -18.18 5.60 -18.33
CA PRO A 243 -18.84 4.51 -17.62
C PRO A 243 -19.68 4.94 -16.41
N LEU A 244 -19.18 5.90 -15.62
CA LEU A 244 -19.92 6.43 -14.46
C LEU A 244 -21.12 7.28 -14.88
N GLN A 245 -21.04 8.05 -15.97
CA GLN A 245 -22.19 8.79 -16.52
C GLN A 245 -23.30 7.84 -16.99
N ARG A 246 -22.95 6.75 -17.68
CA ARG A 246 -23.91 5.71 -18.08
C ARG A 246 -24.56 5.09 -16.87
N LEU A 247 -23.76 4.74 -15.86
CA LEU A 247 -24.25 4.14 -14.63
C LEU A 247 -25.20 5.08 -13.86
N ASP A 248 -24.92 6.38 -13.83
CA ASP A 248 -25.78 7.42 -13.22
C ASP A 248 -27.11 7.55 -13.97
N SER A 249 -27.07 7.45 -15.29
CA SER A 249 -28.28 7.47 -16.13
C SER A 249 -29.20 6.27 -15.91
N ASP A 250 -28.64 5.13 -15.52
CA ASP A 250 -29.40 3.89 -15.25
C ASP A 250 -30.07 3.86 -13.86
N GLY A 251 -29.72 4.78 -12.96
CA GLY A 251 -30.31 4.87 -11.64
C GLY A 251 -29.40 5.48 -10.58
N PRO A 252 -29.88 5.62 -9.35
CA PRO A 252 -29.18 6.39 -8.30
C PRO A 252 -27.75 5.91 -8.06
N LEU A 253 -26.81 6.83 -8.18
CA LEU A 253 -25.37 6.63 -7.97
C LEU A 253 -24.86 7.62 -6.91
N ASP A 254 -23.87 7.19 -6.11
CA ASP A 254 -23.08 8.05 -5.22
C ASP A 254 -21.60 7.76 -5.46
N ILE A 255 -20.79 8.77 -5.67
CA ILE A 255 -19.36 8.63 -5.93
C ILE A 255 -18.59 9.27 -4.77
N LEU A 256 -17.96 8.46 -3.93
CA LEU A 256 -17.18 8.93 -2.79
C LEU A 256 -15.70 9.02 -3.17
N LEU A 257 -15.18 10.23 -3.24
CA LEU A 257 -13.77 10.51 -3.55
C LEU A 257 -13.01 10.93 -2.29
N ILE A 258 -12.10 10.08 -1.83
CA ILE A 258 -11.28 10.30 -0.63
C ILE A 258 -9.91 10.87 -1.06
N GLY A 259 -9.63 12.13 -0.68
CA GLY A 259 -8.38 12.82 -0.96
C GLY A 259 -8.16 13.24 -2.42
N ALA A 260 -9.20 13.21 -3.26
CA ALA A 260 -9.15 13.66 -4.65
C ALA A 260 -9.09 15.19 -4.78
N ALA A 261 -8.67 15.67 -5.95
CA ALA A 261 -8.87 17.07 -6.32
C ALA A 261 -10.36 17.40 -6.38
N LYS A 262 -10.74 18.59 -5.90
CA LYS A 262 -12.16 19.02 -5.86
C LYS A 262 -12.82 19.14 -7.26
N SER A 263 -11.98 19.23 -8.31
CA SER A 263 -12.42 19.25 -9.72
C SER A 263 -12.60 17.87 -10.34
N ALA A 264 -12.25 16.78 -9.64
CA ALA A 264 -12.36 15.44 -10.18
C ALA A 264 -13.81 15.04 -10.42
N LEU A 265 -14.13 14.54 -11.61
CA LEU A 265 -15.46 14.06 -12.04
C LEU A 265 -16.60 15.09 -11.85
N THR A 266 -16.30 16.40 -12.02
CA THR A 266 -17.31 17.46 -11.95
C THR A 266 -18.46 17.15 -12.90
N GLY A 267 -19.72 17.36 -12.44
CA GLY A 267 -20.95 17.06 -13.18
C GLY A 267 -21.53 15.66 -12.91
N LEU A 268 -20.86 14.85 -12.10
CA LEU A 268 -21.38 13.59 -11.56
C LEU A 268 -21.77 13.73 -10.08
N PRO A 269 -22.57 12.82 -9.49
CA PRO A 269 -22.99 12.86 -8.08
C PRO A 269 -21.83 12.50 -7.14
N VAL A 270 -20.86 13.42 -7.02
CA VAL A 270 -19.62 13.24 -6.26
C VAL A 270 -19.73 13.83 -4.86
N ARG A 271 -19.33 13.04 -3.86
CA ARG A 271 -19.01 13.49 -2.52
C ARG A 271 -17.48 13.46 -2.30
N HIS A 272 -16.93 14.56 -1.82
CA HIS A 272 -15.52 14.64 -1.45
C HIS A 272 -15.35 14.41 0.05
N TYR A 273 -14.42 13.53 0.40
CA TYR A 273 -13.97 13.30 1.76
C TYR A 273 -12.49 13.68 1.88
N ASP A 274 -12.18 14.58 2.81
CA ASP A 274 -10.79 14.99 3.03
C ASP A 274 -10.04 13.85 3.70
N TRP A 275 -8.93 13.45 3.10
CA TRP A 275 -8.17 12.29 3.55
C TRP A 275 -7.59 12.51 4.96
N SER A 276 -7.73 11.53 5.82
CA SER A 276 -6.99 11.41 7.07
C SER A 276 -6.66 9.95 7.34
N GLU A 277 -5.51 9.69 7.98
CA GLU A 277 -5.09 8.32 8.33
C GLU A 277 -6.11 7.62 9.23
N ALA A 278 -6.76 8.37 10.14
CA ALA A 278 -7.75 7.83 11.05
C ALA A 278 -9.11 7.55 10.40
N GLY A 279 -9.51 8.37 9.39
CA GLY A 279 -10.83 8.29 8.77
C GLY A 279 -10.91 7.46 7.50
N GLU A 280 -9.77 7.18 6.84
CA GLU A 280 -9.75 6.55 5.52
C GLU A 280 -10.45 5.19 5.49
N ALA A 281 -10.21 4.33 6.49
CA ALA A 281 -10.77 2.99 6.53
C ALA A 281 -12.30 2.98 6.72
N ALA A 282 -12.83 3.85 7.60
CA ALA A 282 -14.25 4.01 7.80
C ALA A 282 -14.94 4.56 6.54
N ALA A 283 -14.33 5.57 5.89
CA ALA A 283 -14.85 6.14 4.65
C ALA A 283 -14.85 5.11 3.51
N ILE A 284 -13.80 4.29 3.37
CA ILE A 284 -13.76 3.20 2.39
C ILE A 284 -14.90 2.20 2.65
N ALA A 285 -15.13 1.82 3.90
CA ALA A 285 -16.15 0.83 4.26
C ALA A 285 -17.60 1.29 3.96
N GLU A 286 -17.84 2.59 3.70
CA GLU A 286 -19.14 3.06 3.21
C GLU A 286 -19.44 2.58 1.78
N GLY A 287 -18.46 2.16 1.00
CA GLY A 287 -18.57 1.83 -0.41
C GLY A 287 -19.38 0.59 -0.72
N SER A 288 -19.97 0.53 -1.91
CA SER A 288 -20.49 -0.69 -2.54
C SER A 288 -19.42 -1.37 -3.38
N VAL A 289 -18.49 -0.58 -3.96
CA VAL A 289 -17.37 -1.05 -4.77
C VAL A 289 -16.20 -0.08 -4.69
N GLY A 290 -14.97 -0.60 -4.64
CA GLY A 290 -13.75 0.19 -4.77
C GLY A 290 -13.21 0.15 -6.21
N ILE A 291 -12.77 1.29 -6.75
CA ILE A 291 -12.24 1.38 -8.11
C ILE A 291 -10.78 1.81 -8.15
N MET A 292 -10.03 1.25 -9.10
CA MET A 292 -8.64 1.64 -9.35
C MET A 292 -8.34 1.73 -10.86
N PRO A 293 -8.77 2.80 -11.54
CA PRO A 293 -8.39 3.07 -12.91
C PRO A 293 -6.92 3.46 -12.99
N LEU A 294 -6.18 2.87 -13.92
CA LEU A 294 -4.79 3.18 -14.24
C LEU A 294 -4.57 3.07 -15.74
N PRO A 295 -3.94 4.06 -16.40
CA PRO A 295 -3.47 3.91 -17.77
C PRO A 295 -2.30 2.90 -17.81
N ASP A 296 -2.12 2.20 -18.93
CA ASP A 296 -1.00 1.27 -19.09
C ASP A 296 0.26 2.01 -19.53
N GLY A 297 0.94 2.63 -18.58
CA GLY A 297 2.20 3.32 -18.77
C GLY A 297 3.35 2.68 -17.97
N PRO A 298 4.61 2.94 -18.33
CA PRO A 298 5.76 2.40 -17.61
C PRO A 298 5.75 2.77 -16.13
N TRP A 299 5.35 3.98 -15.77
CA TRP A 299 5.23 4.43 -14.39
C TRP A 299 4.13 3.69 -13.63
N GLU A 300 2.96 3.52 -14.27
CA GLU A 300 1.79 2.89 -13.66
C GLU A 300 1.97 1.39 -13.48
N ARG A 301 2.72 0.72 -14.35
CA ARG A 301 3.14 -0.69 -14.18
C ARG A 301 3.95 -0.90 -12.89
N GLY A 302 4.62 0.14 -12.40
CA GLY A 302 5.31 0.13 -11.11
C GLY A 302 4.41 0.30 -9.88
N LYS A 303 3.10 0.54 -10.04
CA LYS A 303 2.18 0.71 -8.90
C LYS A 303 1.91 -0.62 -8.20
N CYS A 304 1.92 -0.59 -6.85
CA CYS A 304 1.75 -1.77 -6.00
C CYS A 304 0.30 -2.12 -5.67
N GLY A 305 -0.68 -1.40 -6.22
CA GLY A 305 -2.10 -1.72 -6.01
C GLY A 305 -2.63 -1.43 -4.60
N TYR A 306 -2.00 -0.55 -3.82
CA TYR A 306 -2.34 -0.35 -2.41
C TYR A 306 -3.82 0.01 -2.16
N LYS A 307 -4.45 0.79 -3.05
CA LYS A 307 -5.89 1.09 -2.97
C LYS A 307 -6.73 -0.19 -2.96
N LEU A 308 -6.40 -1.16 -3.83
CA LEU A 308 -7.10 -2.44 -3.89
C LEU A 308 -6.93 -3.22 -2.59
N ILE A 309 -5.72 -3.19 -2.00
CA ILE A 309 -5.45 -3.83 -0.71
C ILE A 309 -6.34 -3.21 0.39
N GLN A 310 -6.49 -1.88 0.41
CA GLN A 310 -7.39 -1.19 1.35
C GLN A 310 -8.86 -1.56 1.16
N TYR A 311 -9.35 -1.58 -0.10
CA TYR A 311 -10.74 -1.97 -0.41
C TYR A 311 -11.02 -3.41 -0.02
N MET A 312 -10.15 -4.33 -0.43
CA MET A 312 -10.24 -5.74 -0.06
C MET A 312 -10.16 -5.95 1.46
N ALA A 313 -9.33 -5.16 2.16
CA ALA A 313 -9.27 -5.19 3.62
C ALA A 313 -10.60 -4.82 4.28
N CYS A 314 -11.40 -3.96 3.67
CA CYS A 314 -12.78 -3.66 4.08
C CYS A 314 -13.80 -4.71 3.60
N GLY A 315 -13.39 -5.72 2.83
CA GLY A 315 -14.30 -6.70 2.21
C GLY A 315 -15.13 -6.12 1.06
N LEU A 316 -14.68 -5.03 0.43
CA LEU A 316 -15.35 -4.46 -0.74
C LEU A 316 -14.98 -5.24 -2.01
N PRO A 317 -15.95 -5.48 -2.91
CA PRO A 317 -15.63 -5.87 -4.27
C PRO A 317 -14.84 -4.75 -4.96
N ILE A 318 -14.00 -5.12 -5.90
CA ILE A 318 -13.14 -4.18 -6.61
C ILE A 318 -13.29 -4.29 -8.12
N VAL A 319 -13.14 -3.16 -8.81
CA VAL A 319 -12.94 -3.10 -10.26
C VAL A 319 -11.65 -2.32 -10.53
N ALA A 320 -10.75 -2.88 -11.33
CA ALA A 320 -9.43 -2.29 -11.57
C ALA A 320 -8.97 -2.43 -13.01
N SER A 321 -8.14 -1.49 -13.49
CA SER A 321 -7.43 -1.67 -14.76
C SER A 321 -6.42 -2.83 -14.64
N PRO A 322 -6.23 -3.64 -15.70
CA PRO A 322 -5.29 -4.77 -15.73
C PRO A 322 -3.82 -4.29 -15.87
N VAL A 323 -3.35 -3.44 -14.96
CA VAL A 323 -2.03 -2.78 -15.02
C VAL A 323 -1.24 -2.99 -13.74
N GLY A 324 0.04 -3.29 -13.88
CA GLY A 324 1.00 -3.37 -12.78
C GLY A 324 0.59 -4.36 -11.68
N GLY A 325 0.69 -3.93 -10.43
CA GLY A 325 0.31 -4.75 -9.26
C GLY A 325 -1.16 -5.17 -9.22
N ASN A 326 -2.05 -4.49 -9.96
CA ASN A 326 -3.46 -4.86 -10.01
C ASN A 326 -3.66 -6.29 -10.55
N VAL A 327 -2.88 -6.68 -11.59
CA VAL A 327 -2.98 -8.01 -12.20
C VAL A 327 -2.59 -9.13 -11.22
N GLN A 328 -1.72 -8.84 -10.26
CA GLN A 328 -1.31 -9.80 -9.24
C GLN A 328 -2.31 -9.90 -8.08
N LEU A 329 -2.97 -8.79 -7.78
CA LEU A 329 -3.95 -8.69 -6.70
C LEU A 329 -5.31 -9.27 -7.11
N VAL A 330 -5.75 -8.95 -8.33
CA VAL A 330 -7.08 -9.35 -8.81
C VAL A 330 -7.02 -10.72 -9.47
N GLU A 331 -7.78 -11.64 -8.95
CA GLU A 331 -8.14 -12.92 -9.57
C GLU A 331 -9.56 -12.75 -10.12
N PRO A 332 -9.70 -12.57 -11.45
CA PRO A 332 -11.00 -12.26 -12.06
C PRO A 332 -12.09 -13.24 -11.62
N ASP A 333 -13.28 -12.72 -11.34
CA ASP A 333 -14.46 -13.47 -10.88
C ASP A 333 -14.32 -14.19 -9.53
N ARG A 334 -13.16 -14.13 -8.89
CA ARG A 334 -12.92 -14.71 -7.57
C ARG A 334 -12.87 -13.66 -6.46
N ASN A 335 -12.08 -12.59 -6.64
CA ASN A 335 -11.91 -11.55 -5.63
C ASN A 335 -12.06 -10.13 -6.17
N GLY A 336 -12.43 -9.99 -7.45
CA GLY A 336 -12.61 -8.70 -8.11
C GLY A 336 -12.80 -8.83 -9.61
N LEU A 337 -12.92 -7.72 -10.29
CA LEU A 337 -13.09 -7.64 -11.73
C LEU A 337 -12.00 -6.77 -12.36
N LEU A 338 -11.56 -7.13 -13.56
CA LEU A 338 -10.65 -6.33 -14.38
C LEU A 338 -11.41 -5.67 -15.52
N ALA A 339 -11.13 -4.40 -15.77
CA ALA A 339 -11.76 -3.59 -16.81
C ALA A 339 -10.70 -2.81 -17.59
N ALA A 340 -10.59 -3.04 -18.88
CA ALA A 340 -9.63 -2.37 -19.76
C ALA A 340 -10.27 -1.24 -20.58
N THR A 341 -11.51 -1.43 -21.02
CA THR A 341 -12.27 -0.49 -21.86
C THR A 341 -13.39 0.19 -21.07
N ALA A 342 -13.95 1.27 -21.62
CA ALA A 342 -15.11 1.94 -21.03
C ALA A 342 -16.32 0.98 -20.85
N ASP A 343 -16.54 0.11 -21.84
CA ASP A 343 -17.61 -0.90 -21.78
C ASP A 343 -17.34 -1.96 -20.70
N ASP A 344 -16.09 -2.40 -20.50
CA ASP A 344 -15.74 -3.31 -19.41
C ASP A 344 -16.04 -2.66 -18.05
N TRP A 345 -15.64 -1.39 -17.87
CA TRP A 345 -15.88 -0.63 -16.64
C TRP A 345 -17.37 -0.50 -16.35
N TYR A 346 -18.15 -0.09 -17.35
CA TYR A 346 -19.60 0.00 -17.20
C TYR A 346 -20.21 -1.36 -16.86
N SER A 347 -19.87 -2.41 -17.60
CA SER A 347 -20.42 -3.75 -17.41
C SER A 347 -20.10 -4.32 -16.03
N ALA A 348 -18.85 -4.15 -15.57
CA ALA A 348 -18.41 -4.60 -14.25
C ALA A 348 -19.16 -3.86 -13.12
N LEU A 349 -19.29 -2.53 -13.22
CA LEU A 349 -20.00 -1.73 -12.20
C LEU A 349 -21.50 -2.01 -12.21
N ALA A 350 -22.13 -2.12 -13.39
CA ALA A 350 -23.55 -2.46 -13.53
C ALA A 350 -23.86 -3.86 -13.01
N LEU A 351 -22.95 -4.83 -13.22
CA LEU A 351 -23.06 -6.18 -12.64
C LEU A 351 -23.09 -6.13 -11.12
N LEU A 352 -22.13 -5.44 -10.49
CA LEU A 352 -22.03 -5.34 -9.04
C LEU A 352 -23.21 -4.57 -8.41
N ARG A 353 -23.80 -3.63 -9.15
CA ARG A 353 -25.04 -2.92 -8.73
C ARG A 353 -26.26 -3.84 -8.77
N ARG A 354 -26.39 -4.68 -9.80
CA ARG A 354 -27.52 -5.61 -9.98
C ARG A 354 -27.42 -6.83 -9.08
N GLU A 355 -26.19 -7.28 -8.76
CA GLU A 355 -25.92 -8.51 -8.03
C GLU A 355 -25.10 -8.23 -6.74
N PRO A 356 -25.69 -7.57 -5.71
CA PRO A 356 -24.96 -7.22 -4.48
C PRO A 356 -24.40 -8.46 -3.75
N ALA A 357 -25.11 -9.59 -3.82
CA ALA A 357 -24.65 -10.86 -3.24
C ALA A 357 -23.35 -11.36 -3.87
N ARG A 358 -23.20 -11.23 -5.21
CA ARG A 358 -21.96 -11.55 -5.91
C ARG A 358 -20.84 -10.58 -5.52
N GLY A 359 -21.16 -9.27 -5.45
CA GLY A 359 -20.21 -8.26 -4.96
C GLY A 359 -19.67 -8.62 -3.59
N ARG A 360 -20.53 -9.02 -2.65
CA ARG A 360 -20.13 -9.47 -1.31
C ARG A 360 -19.23 -10.71 -1.35
N GLN A 361 -19.54 -11.71 -2.17
CA GLN A 361 -18.68 -12.88 -2.32
C GLN A 361 -17.28 -12.51 -2.79
N LEU A 362 -17.17 -11.69 -3.83
CA LEU A 362 -15.88 -11.18 -4.33
C LEU A 362 -15.12 -10.40 -3.27
N GLY A 363 -15.81 -9.53 -2.53
CA GLY A 363 -15.21 -8.73 -1.46
C GLY A 363 -14.67 -9.58 -0.31
N LEU A 364 -15.42 -10.60 0.14
CA LEU A 364 -14.97 -11.52 1.19
C LEU A 364 -13.76 -12.35 0.74
N ALA A 365 -13.76 -12.87 -0.49
CA ALA A 365 -12.61 -13.58 -1.05
C ALA A 365 -11.39 -12.66 -1.19
N GLY A 366 -11.62 -11.38 -1.54
CA GLY A 366 -10.57 -10.35 -1.52
C GLY A 366 -9.98 -10.16 -0.13
N ARG A 367 -10.83 -10.01 0.90
CA ARG A 367 -10.36 -9.89 2.28
C ARG A 367 -9.59 -11.12 2.76
N GLU A 368 -10.06 -12.32 2.45
CA GLU A 368 -9.34 -13.56 2.77
C GLU A 368 -7.92 -13.54 2.21
N LYS A 369 -7.75 -13.13 0.94
CA LYS A 369 -6.43 -12.94 0.32
C LYS A 369 -5.57 -11.94 1.07
N ILE A 370 -6.15 -10.80 1.52
CA ILE A 370 -5.41 -9.79 2.29
C ILE A 370 -4.95 -10.36 3.62
N LEU A 371 -5.83 -11.02 4.37
CA LEU A 371 -5.48 -11.62 5.66
C LEU A 371 -4.38 -12.69 5.54
N ALA A 372 -4.38 -13.44 4.44
CA ALA A 372 -3.37 -14.47 4.20
C ALA A 372 -1.98 -13.91 3.83
N ARG A 373 -1.89 -12.76 3.14
CA ARG A 373 -0.63 -12.37 2.48
C ARG A 373 -0.22 -10.90 2.62
N TYR A 374 -1.15 -9.99 2.93
CA TYR A 374 -0.92 -8.54 2.82
C TYR A 374 -1.08 -7.82 4.16
N THR A 375 -0.75 -8.52 5.27
CA THR A 375 -0.81 -7.97 6.62
C THR A 375 0.53 -7.42 7.08
N THR A 376 0.49 -6.49 8.04
CA THR A 376 1.69 -5.99 8.71
C THR A 376 2.52 -7.11 9.33
N ASP A 377 1.89 -8.13 9.90
CA ASP A 377 2.59 -9.25 10.53
C ASP A 377 3.38 -10.08 9.53
N ASN A 378 2.78 -10.36 8.35
CA ASN A 378 3.48 -11.05 7.28
C ASN A 378 4.69 -10.25 6.77
N ALA A 379 4.53 -8.93 6.63
CA ALA A 379 5.62 -8.05 6.22
C ALA A 379 6.74 -7.99 7.26
N VAL A 380 6.39 -7.89 8.53
CA VAL A 380 7.35 -7.89 9.65
C VAL A 380 8.15 -9.20 9.66
N ALA A 381 7.49 -10.34 9.57
CA ALA A 381 8.17 -11.65 9.55
C ALA A 381 9.14 -11.77 8.36
N GLN A 382 8.72 -11.36 7.16
CA GLN A 382 9.55 -11.39 5.96
C GLN A 382 10.76 -10.44 6.08
N LEU A 383 10.56 -9.22 6.57
CA LEU A 383 11.63 -8.24 6.75
C LEU A 383 12.60 -8.64 7.86
N ALA A 384 12.11 -9.17 8.98
CA ALA A 384 12.95 -9.65 10.07
C ALA A 384 13.91 -10.76 9.58
N ASN A 385 13.39 -11.72 8.81
CA ASN A 385 14.20 -12.76 8.21
C ASN A 385 15.25 -12.18 7.24
N LEU A 386 14.85 -11.25 6.36
CA LEU A 386 15.76 -10.60 5.43
C LEU A 386 16.87 -9.82 6.15
N PHE A 387 16.52 -9.05 7.20
CA PHE A 387 17.49 -8.26 7.95
C PHE A 387 18.49 -9.15 8.69
N THR A 388 18.03 -10.25 9.28
CA THR A 388 18.89 -11.25 9.93
C THR A 388 19.82 -11.94 8.92
N GLU A 389 19.29 -12.36 7.76
CA GLU A 389 20.08 -12.95 6.67
C GLU A 389 21.19 -12.00 6.22
N ILE A 390 20.85 -10.73 5.96
CA ILE A 390 21.81 -9.74 5.45
C ILE A 390 22.81 -9.29 6.53
N ALA A 391 22.41 -9.22 7.80
CA ALA A 391 23.31 -8.81 8.89
C ALA A 391 24.28 -9.93 9.30
N GLY A 392 23.88 -11.20 9.15
CA GLY A 392 24.68 -12.37 9.56
C GLY A 392 25.62 -12.91 8.47
N GLY A 393 25.47 -12.52 7.22
CA GLY A 393 26.35 -12.87 6.10
C GLY A 393 27.38 -11.79 5.81
#